data_1bb67f60b4e87d73366cde06ec9ecb3d
#
_entry.id   1bb67f60b4e87d73366cde06ec9ecb3d
#
_cell.length_a   1.000
_cell.length_b   1.000
_cell.length_c   1.000
_cell.angle_alpha   90.00
_cell.angle_beta   90.00
_cell.angle_gamma   90.00
#
_symmetry.space_group_name_H-M   'P 1'
#
loop_
_entity.id
_entity.type
_entity.pdbx_description
1 polymer ?
#
loop_
_entity_poly.entity_id
_entity_poly.type
_entity_poly.pdbx_seq_one_letter_code
_entity_poly.pdbx_strand_id
1 'polypeptide(L)'
;LLTPLNTVHYSKKKERHFMPRGGARKGAGRPKGQGQYGEETKALRIPVSKIKYVSEVVSKGLNEIPLYSNKVAAGFPSPADDYLEDKIDLNQYLIKHPASTFLVRASGESMKGAGIFPDDILVVDRSLKAENGKVVIAVIDGELTVKRYIKKNSKIILQPENDDFEPIILNENADAQVW
;
A
#
# COMPACT_ATOMS: atom_id res chain seq x y z
N LEU A 1 -0.83 -38.54 -5.45
CA LEU A 1 0.37 -38.75 -6.26
C LEU A 1 1.48 -37.88 -5.69
N LEU A 2 2.42 -38.52 -4.97
CA LEU A 2 3.59 -37.90 -4.34
C LEU A 2 4.72 -37.86 -5.38
N THR A 3 5.28 -36.69 -5.64
CA THR A 3 6.50 -36.50 -6.43
C THR A 3 7.73 -36.74 -5.55
N PRO A 4 8.79 -37.42 -6.04
CA PRO A 4 9.91 -37.79 -5.20
C PRO A 4 10.92 -36.66 -4.97
N LEU A 5 11.42 -36.61 -3.75
CA LEU A 5 12.52 -35.77 -3.28
C LEU A 5 13.83 -36.08 -4.05
N ASN A 6 14.41 -35.07 -4.64
CA ASN A 6 15.75 -35.12 -5.22
C ASN A 6 16.79 -35.29 -4.13
N THR A 7 17.44 -36.45 -4.14
CA THR A 7 18.57 -36.81 -3.28
C THR A 7 19.81 -36.03 -3.73
N VAL A 8 20.28 -35.14 -2.87
CA VAL A 8 21.57 -34.44 -3.06
C VAL A 8 22.70 -35.42 -2.75
N HIS A 9 23.46 -35.80 -3.77
CA HIS A 9 24.66 -36.58 -3.61
C HIS A 9 25.81 -35.73 -3.04
N TYR A 10 26.25 -36.06 -1.83
CA TYR A 10 27.45 -35.51 -1.22
C TYR A 10 28.69 -36.19 -1.88
N SER A 11 29.39 -35.43 -2.72
CA SER A 11 30.64 -35.82 -3.32
C SER A 11 31.81 -35.65 -2.31
N LYS A 12 32.66 -36.65 -2.16
CA LYS A 12 33.83 -36.70 -1.29
C LYS A 12 34.77 -35.51 -1.53
N LYS A 13 35.19 -34.85 -0.44
CA LYS A 13 36.25 -33.84 -0.43
C LYS A 13 37.52 -34.36 -1.10
N LYS A 14 37.87 -33.77 -2.26
CA LYS A 14 39.23 -33.80 -2.78
C LYS A 14 40.06 -32.77 -2.01
N GLU A 15 41.21 -33.17 -1.49
CA GLU A 15 42.18 -32.27 -0.90
C GLU A 15 42.55 -31.18 -1.90
N ARG A 16 42.29 -29.94 -1.56
CA ARG A 16 42.62 -28.79 -2.40
C ARG A 16 44.07 -28.40 -2.15
N HIS A 17 44.90 -28.61 -3.15
CA HIS A 17 46.21 -27.98 -3.25
C HIS A 17 46.01 -26.45 -3.11
N PHE A 18 46.71 -25.87 -2.15
CA PHE A 18 46.67 -24.40 -1.92
C PHE A 18 47.41 -23.73 -3.07
N MET A 19 46.65 -23.24 -4.05
CA MET A 19 47.18 -22.30 -5.05
C MET A 19 47.12 -20.89 -4.47
N PRO A 20 48.22 -20.10 -4.47
CA PRO A 20 48.20 -18.74 -4.02
C PRO A 20 47.21 -17.95 -4.87
N ARG A 21 46.25 -17.26 -4.23
CA ARG A 21 45.28 -16.38 -4.88
C ARG A 21 46.07 -15.31 -5.62
N GLY A 22 45.96 -15.28 -6.94
CA GLY A 22 46.55 -14.24 -7.76
C GLY A 22 46.06 -12.85 -7.26
N GLY A 23 47.04 -11.97 -6.96
CA GLY A 23 46.73 -10.59 -6.54
C GLY A 23 45.89 -9.85 -7.58
N ALA A 24 45.18 -8.83 -7.14
CA ALA A 24 44.33 -7.99 -8.02
C ALA A 24 45.17 -7.44 -9.19
N ARG A 25 44.83 -7.85 -10.41
CA ARG A 25 45.46 -7.35 -11.63
C ARG A 25 44.84 -5.99 -11.97
N LYS A 26 45.71 -5.01 -12.30
CA LYS A 26 45.27 -3.69 -12.79
C LYS A 26 44.39 -3.90 -14.05
N GLY A 27 43.11 -3.52 -13.97
CA GLY A 27 42.13 -3.76 -15.04
C GLY A 27 41.33 -5.06 -14.96
N ALA A 28 41.51 -5.89 -13.91
CA ALA A 28 40.67 -7.05 -13.67
C ALA A 28 39.34 -6.62 -13.06
N GLY A 29 38.33 -6.59 -13.85
CA GLY A 29 36.96 -6.24 -13.47
C GLY A 29 36.19 -5.72 -14.67
N ARG A 30 34.86 -5.82 -14.63
CA ARG A 30 34.02 -5.24 -15.67
C ARG A 30 34.14 -3.70 -15.60
N PRO A 31 34.37 -2.99 -16.73
CA PRO A 31 34.41 -1.52 -16.75
C PRO A 31 33.16 -0.92 -16.12
N LYS A 32 33.34 0.23 -15.41
CA LYS A 32 32.22 0.98 -14.84
C LYS A 32 31.21 1.33 -15.90
N GLY A 33 29.91 1.21 -15.60
CA GLY A 33 28.82 1.54 -16.51
C GLY A 33 28.48 0.47 -17.57
N GLN A 34 29.22 -0.62 -17.68
CA GLN A 34 28.93 -1.73 -18.61
C GLN A 34 28.16 -2.90 -17.96
N GLY A 35 27.48 -2.64 -16.84
CA GLY A 35 26.57 -3.58 -16.18
C GLY A 35 25.25 -3.72 -16.92
N GLN A 36 24.41 -4.64 -16.45
CA GLN A 36 23.05 -4.85 -16.93
C GLN A 36 22.20 -3.57 -16.88
N TYR A 37 22.51 -2.66 -15.96
CA TYR A 37 21.76 -1.41 -15.74
C TYR A 37 22.39 -0.20 -16.43
N GLY A 38 23.53 -0.33 -17.11
CA GLY A 38 24.19 0.79 -17.80
C GLY A 38 24.82 1.84 -16.89
N GLU A 39 24.78 1.65 -15.57
CA GLU A 39 25.25 2.58 -14.55
C GLU A 39 26.08 1.88 -13.46
N GLU A 40 26.70 2.67 -12.56
CA GLU A 40 27.44 2.13 -11.42
C GLU A 40 26.49 1.48 -10.40
N THR A 41 26.78 0.24 -10.01
CA THR A 41 25.95 -0.51 -9.05
C THR A 41 26.68 -0.74 -7.75
N LYS A 42 25.94 -0.80 -6.62
CA LYS A 42 26.43 -1.11 -5.29
C LYS A 42 25.78 -2.37 -4.75
N ALA A 43 26.57 -3.28 -4.22
CA ALA A 43 26.03 -4.48 -3.59
C ALA A 43 25.32 -4.14 -2.27
N LEU A 44 24.08 -4.62 -2.12
CA LEU A 44 23.29 -4.48 -0.91
C LEU A 44 22.91 -5.89 -0.40
N ARG A 45 22.85 -6.04 0.94
CA ARG A 45 22.32 -7.26 1.56
C ARG A 45 20.83 -7.11 1.76
N ILE A 46 20.06 -7.98 1.11
CA ILE A 46 18.60 -7.97 1.15
C ILE A 46 18.13 -9.29 1.75
N PRO A 47 17.18 -9.30 2.70
CA PRO A 47 16.58 -10.53 3.21
C PRO A 47 16.00 -11.37 2.05
N VAL A 48 16.21 -12.68 2.08
CA VAL A 48 15.78 -13.60 1.00
C VAL A 48 14.29 -13.45 0.70
N SER A 49 13.46 -13.29 1.73
CA SER A 49 12.00 -13.07 1.59
C SER A 49 11.62 -11.81 0.82
N LYS A 50 12.53 -10.83 0.68
CA LYS A 50 12.30 -9.55 -0.01
C LYS A 50 12.95 -9.48 -1.39
N ILE A 51 13.76 -10.45 -1.79
CA ILE A 51 14.50 -10.44 -3.07
C ILE A 51 13.53 -10.29 -4.25
N LYS A 52 12.46 -11.08 -4.29
CA LYS A 52 11.47 -11.02 -5.38
C LYS A 52 10.87 -9.63 -5.53
N TYR A 53 10.43 -9.04 -4.42
CA TYR A 53 9.85 -7.69 -4.40
C TYR A 53 10.85 -6.63 -4.90
N VAL A 54 12.08 -6.65 -4.37
CA VAL A 54 13.12 -5.68 -4.79
C VAL A 54 13.49 -5.86 -6.26
N SER A 55 13.60 -7.11 -6.74
CA SER A 55 13.87 -7.38 -8.15
C SER A 55 12.75 -6.86 -9.08
N GLU A 56 11.49 -7.00 -8.67
CA GLU A 56 10.35 -6.44 -9.42
C GLU A 56 10.37 -4.91 -9.45
N VAL A 57 10.66 -4.25 -8.33
CA VAL A 57 10.77 -2.78 -8.25
C VAL A 57 11.91 -2.27 -9.14
N VAL A 58 13.08 -2.92 -9.09
CA VAL A 58 14.25 -2.52 -9.92
C VAL A 58 14.00 -2.77 -11.41
N SER A 59 13.26 -3.81 -11.78
CA SER A 59 13.01 -4.15 -13.19
C SER A 59 11.86 -3.35 -13.81
N LYS A 60 10.81 -3.05 -13.04
CA LYS A 60 9.57 -2.39 -13.50
C LYS A 60 9.50 -0.91 -13.16
N GLY A 61 10.40 -0.42 -12.28
CA GLY A 61 10.32 0.90 -11.68
C GLY A 61 9.24 1.00 -10.60
N LEU A 62 9.12 2.15 -9.98
CA LEU A 62 7.97 2.50 -9.15
C LEU A 62 6.79 2.79 -10.09
N ASN A 63 5.59 2.41 -9.70
CA ASN A 63 4.37 2.70 -10.47
C ASN A 63 3.97 4.18 -10.29
N GLU A 64 4.83 5.07 -10.81
CA GLU A 64 4.58 6.50 -10.78
C GLU A 64 3.64 6.89 -11.93
N ILE A 65 2.58 7.61 -11.60
CA ILE A 65 1.59 8.11 -12.54
C ILE A 65 1.80 9.62 -12.70
N PRO A 66 1.87 10.14 -13.94
CA PRO A 66 2.04 11.58 -14.16
C PRO A 66 0.85 12.37 -13.63
N LEU A 67 1.14 13.42 -12.88
CA LEU A 67 0.18 14.45 -12.48
C LEU A 67 0.40 15.69 -13.34
N TYR A 68 -0.64 16.14 -14.02
CA TYR A 68 -0.61 17.34 -14.82
C TYR A 68 -1.10 18.55 -14.03
N SER A 69 -0.48 19.72 -14.20
CA SER A 69 -0.81 20.96 -13.48
C SER A 69 -2.20 21.53 -13.80
N ASN A 70 -2.76 21.13 -14.95
CA ASN A 70 -4.03 21.65 -15.40
C ASN A 70 -5.20 21.17 -14.55
N LYS A 71 -5.97 22.14 -14.07
CA LYS A 71 -7.25 21.84 -13.43
C LYS A 71 -8.29 21.53 -14.50
N VAL A 72 -8.89 20.35 -14.45
CA VAL A 72 -10.03 20.01 -15.29
C VAL A 72 -11.26 20.72 -14.75
N ALA A 73 -11.83 21.63 -15.53
CA ALA A 73 -13.05 22.33 -15.13
C ALA A 73 -14.24 21.36 -15.14
N ALA A 74 -14.97 21.28 -14.04
CA ALA A 74 -16.23 20.51 -13.95
C ALA A 74 -17.44 21.24 -14.59
N GLY A 75 -17.19 22.23 -15.43
CA GLY A 75 -18.17 23.02 -16.15
C GLY A 75 -17.70 23.30 -17.58
N PHE A 76 -17.32 24.55 -17.87
CA PHE A 76 -16.81 24.89 -19.19
C PHE A 76 -15.39 24.37 -19.42
N PRO A 77 -15.07 23.91 -20.66
CA PRO A 77 -13.73 23.50 -21.00
C PRO A 77 -12.71 24.61 -20.77
N SER A 78 -11.52 24.28 -20.24
CA SER A 78 -10.37 25.17 -20.18
C SER A 78 -9.29 24.70 -21.16
N PRO A 79 -8.38 25.56 -21.63
CA PRO A 79 -7.26 25.16 -22.48
C PRO A 79 -6.44 24.07 -21.83
N ALA A 80 -6.06 23.05 -22.59
CA ALA A 80 -5.19 21.98 -22.13
C ALA A 80 -3.74 22.40 -22.35
N ASP A 81 -3.00 22.67 -21.28
CA ASP A 81 -1.56 22.81 -21.31
C ASP A 81 -0.95 21.53 -20.69
N ASP A 82 -0.17 20.79 -21.45
CA ASP A 82 0.41 19.49 -21.06
C ASP A 82 1.66 19.64 -20.14
N TYR A 83 1.59 20.53 -19.17
CA TYR A 83 2.68 20.69 -18.22
C TYR A 83 2.60 19.62 -17.13
N LEU A 84 3.59 18.75 -17.11
CA LEU A 84 3.79 17.78 -16.05
C LEU A 84 4.14 18.52 -14.75
N GLU A 85 3.33 18.37 -13.71
CA GLU A 85 3.57 18.92 -12.39
C GLU A 85 4.47 18.00 -11.57
N ASP A 86 4.13 16.69 -11.52
CA ASP A 86 4.84 15.70 -10.73
C ASP A 86 4.57 14.29 -11.24
N LYS A 87 5.21 13.31 -10.60
CA LYS A 87 4.90 11.88 -10.74
C LYS A 87 4.55 11.32 -9.38
N ILE A 88 3.40 10.69 -9.27
CA ILE A 88 2.86 10.19 -8.00
C ILE A 88 2.84 8.66 -7.97
N ASP A 89 3.47 8.08 -6.95
CA ASP A 89 3.17 6.71 -6.52
C ASP A 89 1.91 6.73 -5.64
N LEU A 90 0.80 6.18 -6.13
CA LEU A 90 -0.47 6.18 -5.42
C LEU A 90 -0.39 5.48 -4.06
N ASN A 91 0.44 4.46 -3.91
CA ASN A 91 0.61 3.79 -2.61
C ASN A 91 1.22 4.74 -1.59
N GLN A 92 2.28 5.47 -1.96
CA GLN A 92 2.91 6.46 -1.07
C GLN A 92 2.01 7.67 -0.82
N TYR A 93 1.22 8.05 -1.82
CA TYR A 93 0.30 9.18 -1.72
C TYR A 93 -0.88 8.90 -0.78
N LEU A 94 -1.51 7.73 -0.90
CA LEU A 94 -2.71 7.36 -0.15
C LEU A 94 -2.41 6.71 1.20
N ILE A 95 -1.32 5.92 1.31
CA ILE A 95 -1.02 5.10 2.48
C ILE A 95 0.10 5.75 3.28
N LYS A 96 -0.27 6.56 4.28
CA LYS A 96 0.72 7.24 5.14
C LYS A 96 1.24 6.34 6.27
N HIS A 97 0.43 5.40 6.74
CA HIS A 97 0.76 4.47 7.82
C HIS A 97 0.53 3.02 7.37
N PRO A 98 1.45 2.41 6.60
CA PRO A 98 1.23 1.07 6.01
C PRO A 98 0.92 -0.04 7.03
N ALA A 99 1.45 0.05 8.26
CA ALA A 99 1.23 -0.96 9.29
C ALA A 99 -0.20 -0.94 9.88
N SER A 100 -0.90 0.19 9.74
CA SER A 100 -2.26 0.41 10.26
C SER A 100 -3.31 0.57 9.17
N THR A 101 -2.89 0.62 7.90
CA THR A 101 -3.79 0.78 6.76
C THR A 101 -4.24 -0.56 6.20
N PHE A 102 -5.52 -0.69 5.94
CA PHE A 102 -6.11 -1.86 5.31
C PHE A 102 -7.24 -1.45 4.36
N LEU A 103 -7.70 -2.40 3.55
CA LEU A 103 -8.76 -2.18 2.59
C LEU A 103 -10.01 -2.96 3.02
N VAL A 104 -11.18 -2.34 2.89
CA VAL A 104 -12.47 -3.01 3.05
C VAL A 104 -13.34 -2.71 1.85
N ARG A 105 -14.25 -3.63 1.54
CA ARG A 105 -15.26 -3.43 0.51
C ARG A 105 -16.54 -2.96 1.17
N ALA A 106 -17.10 -1.86 0.69
CA ALA A 106 -18.38 -1.36 1.14
C ALA A 106 -19.51 -2.31 0.73
N SER A 107 -20.51 -2.44 1.60
CA SER A 107 -21.75 -3.16 1.30
C SER A 107 -22.95 -2.34 1.77
N GLY A 108 -24.09 -2.48 1.08
CA GLY A 108 -25.29 -1.73 1.37
C GLY A 108 -25.22 -0.26 0.96
N GLU A 109 -26.30 0.47 1.15
CA GLU A 109 -26.52 1.83 0.62
C GLU A 109 -26.57 2.91 1.68
N SER A 110 -26.24 2.61 2.94
CA SER A 110 -26.39 3.55 4.06
C SER A 110 -25.54 4.81 3.94
N MET A 111 -24.55 4.84 3.03
CA MET A 111 -23.63 5.97 2.85
C MET A 111 -23.67 6.57 1.44
N LYS A 112 -24.70 6.27 0.65
CA LYS A 112 -24.79 6.77 -0.74
C LYS A 112 -24.83 8.30 -0.84
N GLY A 113 -25.40 8.99 0.14
CA GLY A 113 -25.36 10.44 0.22
C GLY A 113 -23.97 11.03 0.46
N ALA A 114 -23.03 10.22 0.98
CA ALA A 114 -21.61 10.57 1.09
C ALA A 114 -20.79 10.11 -0.13
N GLY A 115 -21.43 9.58 -1.19
CA GLY A 115 -20.77 9.08 -2.39
C GLY A 115 -20.11 7.74 -2.23
N ILE A 116 -20.49 6.93 -1.23
CA ILE A 116 -20.00 5.57 -1.01
C ILE A 116 -21.08 4.58 -1.40
N PHE A 117 -20.79 3.74 -2.39
CA PHE A 117 -21.71 2.77 -2.98
C PHE A 117 -21.30 1.34 -2.68
N PRO A 118 -22.21 0.36 -2.83
CA PRO A 118 -21.86 -1.05 -2.76
C PRO A 118 -20.69 -1.38 -3.70
N ASP A 119 -19.80 -2.25 -3.23
CA ASP A 119 -18.58 -2.70 -3.91
C ASP A 119 -17.42 -1.69 -3.98
N ASP A 120 -17.58 -0.46 -3.51
CA ASP A 120 -16.46 0.47 -3.37
C ASP A 120 -15.37 -0.08 -2.46
N ILE A 121 -14.11 0.20 -2.82
CA ILE A 121 -12.95 -0.13 -2.00
C ILE A 121 -12.59 1.10 -1.15
N LEU A 122 -12.67 0.92 0.16
CA LEU A 122 -12.32 1.94 1.13
C LEU A 122 -10.92 1.70 1.66
N VAL A 123 -10.08 2.75 1.64
CA VAL A 123 -8.74 2.75 2.27
C VAL A 123 -8.91 3.27 3.69
N VAL A 124 -8.61 2.44 4.68
CA VAL A 124 -8.85 2.74 6.09
C VAL A 124 -7.56 2.73 6.87
N ASP A 125 -7.26 3.80 7.57
CA ASP A 125 -6.13 3.90 8.50
C ASP A 125 -6.63 3.92 9.94
N ARG A 126 -6.50 2.80 10.63
CA ARG A 126 -6.95 2.63 12.02
C ARG A 126 -6.06 3.33 13.07
N SER A 127 -4.94 3.93 12.68
CA SER A 127 -4.12 4.72 13.59
C SER A 127 -4.67 6.13 13.80
N LEU A 128 -5.54 6.59 12.91
CA LEU A 128 -6.16 7.90 12.99
C LEU A 128 -7.30 7.88 14.02
N LYS A 129 -7.40 8.96 14.79
CA LYS A 129 -8.53 9.13 15.71
C LYS A 129 -9.76 9.59 14.95
N ALA A 130 -10.91 9.03 15.32
CA ALA A 130 -12.19 9.48 14.80
C ALA A 130 -12.45 10.95 15.20
N GLU A 131 -12.74 11.78 14.21
CA GLU A 131 -13.05 13.20 14.38
C GLU A 131 -14.52 13.48 14.02
N ASN A 132 -15.10 14.47 14.71
CA ASN A 132 -16.50 14.84 14.48
C ASN A 132 -16.74 15.26 13.02
N GLY A 133 -17.77 14.69 12.40
CA GLY A 133 -18.14 14.94 11.00
C GLY A 133 -17.38 14.10 9.97
N LYS A 134 -16.39 13.27 10.38
CA LYS A 134 -15.66 12.39 9.45
C LYS A 134 -16.42 11.08 9.23
N VAL A 135 -16.21 10.48 8.05
CA VAL A 135 -16.65 9.13 7.77
C VAL A 135 -15.66 8.17 8.42
N VAL A 136 -16.16 7.18 9.14
CA VAL A 136 -15.38 6.21 9.93
C VAL A 136 -15.83 4.80 9.63
N ILE A 137 -14.96 3.84 9.93
CA ILE A 137 -15.34 2.43 10.12
C ILE A 137 -15.56 2.21 11.61
N ALA A 138 -16.65 1.59 11.97
CA ALA A 138 -16.90 1.16 13.33
C ALA A 138 -17.09 -0.35 13.40
N VAL A 139 -16.58 -0.97 14.46
CA VAL A 139 -16.92 -2.35 14.86
C VAL A 139 -17.88 -2.24 16.02
N ILE A 140 -19.04 -2.84 15.89
CA ILE A 140 -20.09 -2.87 16.92
C ILE A 140 -20.51 -4.31 17.05
N ASP A 141 -20.39 -4.89 18.24
CA ASP A 141 -20.74 -6.29 18.52
C ASP A 141 -20.09 -7.28 17.54
N GLY A 142 -18.86 -6.94 17.08
CA GLY A 142 -18.09 -7.75 16.14
C GLY A 142 -18.41 -7.51 14.65
N GLU A 143 -19.37 -6.65 14.32
CA GLU A 143 -19.74 -6.33 12.94
C GLU A 143 -19.18 -5.00 12.48
N LEU A 144 -18.65 -4.96 11.24
CA LEU A 144 -18.12 -3.74 10.61
C LEU A 144 -19.24 -2.91 9.98
N THR A 145 -19.20 -1.61 10.21
CA THR A 145 -20.08 -0.66 9.51
C THR A 145 -19.34 0.62 9.15
N VAL A 146 -19.75 1.28 8.07
CA VAL A 146 -19.29 2.62 7.67
C VAL A 146 -20.36 3.65 7.94
N LYS A 147 -20.01 4.72 8.67
CA LYS A 147 -20.96 5.78 9.07
C LYS A 147 -20.22 7.11 9.22
N ARG A 148 -20.98 8.21 9.30
CA ARG A 148 -20.43 9.49 9.73
C ARG A 148 -20.40 9.56 11.25
N TYR A 149 -19.23 9.85 11.79
CA TYR A 149 -19.01 9.99 13.24
C TYR A 149 -19.51 11.37 13.70
N ILE A 150 -20.49 11.40 14.57
CA ILE A 150 -21.02 12.62 15.20
C ILE A 150 -20.82 12.51 16.70
N LYS A 151 -20.13 13.48 17.29
CA LYS A 151 -20.01 13.61 18.75
C LYS A 151 -20.79 14.83 19.22
N LYS A 152 -21.82 14.59 20.06
CA LYS A 152 -22.68 15.63 20.61
C LYS A 152 -23.02 15.31 22.07
N ASN A 153 -22.77 16.26 22.98
CA ASN A 153 -23.10 16.13 24.42
C ASN A 153 -22.64 14.80 25.04
N SER A 154 -21.37 14.45 24.85
CA SER A 154 -20.74 13.20 25.30
C SER A 154 -21.32 11.90 24.68
N LYS A 155 -22.28 11.98 23.77
CA LYS A 155 -22.81 10.86 23.02
C LYS A 155 -22.13 10.75 21.67
N ILE A 156 -21.87 9.52 21.24
CA ILE A 156 -21.38 9.22 19.91
C ILE A 156 -22.55 8.69 19.10
N ILE A 157 -22.77 9.27 17.94
CA ILE A 157 -23.80 8.86 17.00
C ILE A 157 -23.08 8.48 15.69
N LEU A 158 -23.35 7.30 15.21
CA LEU A 158 -22.90 6.83 13.90
C LEU A 158 -24.04 7.06 12.92
N GLN A 159 -23.95 8.17 12.18
CA GLN A 159 -24.99 8.69 11.31
C GLN A 159 -24.86 8.09 9.91
N PRO A 160 -25.90 7.46 9.34
CA PRO A 160 -25.95 7.13 7.92
C PRO A 160 -26.10 8.38 7.07
N GLU A 161 -25.70 8.31 5.83
CA GLU A 161 -25.90 9.31 4.79
C GLU A 161 -26.95 8.82 3.78
N ASN A 162 -28.02 8.27 4.30
CA ASN A 162 -29.20 7.83 3.57
C ASN A 162 -30.38 7.78 4.55
N ASP A 163 -31.46 8.47 4.25
CA ASP A 163 -32.64 8.63 5.10
C ASP A 163 -33.42 7.32 5.34
N ASP A 164 -33.17 6.30 4.52
CA ASP A 164 -33.76 4.97 4.70
C ASP A 164 -33.14 4.17 5.87
N PHE A 165 -32.10 4.70 6.52
CA PHE A 165 -31.36 4.03 7.58
C PHE A 165 -31.34 4.87 8.86
N GLU A 166 -31.54 4.19 10.01
CA GLU A 166 -31.53 4.84 11.30
C GLU A 166 -30.10 5.05 11.85
N PRO A 167 -29.86 6.15 12.59
CA PRO A 167 -28.59 6.37 13.29
C PRO A 167 -28.35 5.35 14.41
N ILE A 168 -27.08 4.97 14.61
CA ILE A 168 -26.69 4.11 15.72
C ILE A 168 -26.10 4.99 16.83
N ILE A 169 -26.71 4.96 18.01
CA ILE A 169 -26.24 5.70 19.17
C ILE A 169 -25.37 4.75 20.04
N LEU A 170 -24.09 5.09 20.15
CA LEU A 170 -23.18 4.35 21.02
C LEU A 170 -23.34 4.82 22.47
N ASN A 171 -23.68 3.88 23.36
CA ASN A 171 -23.69 4.09 24.79
C ASN A 171 -22.28 3.90 25.37
N GLU A 172 -22.03 4.42 26.57
CA GLU A 172 -20.73 4.33 27.24
C GLU A 172 -20.23 2.88 27.46
N ASN A 173 -21.13 1.90 27.47
CA ASN A 173 -20.86 0.47 27.66
C ASN A 173 -20.88 -0.33 26.34
N ALA A 174 -21.00 0.32 25.19
CA ALA A 174 -20.99 -0.40 23.92
C ALA A 174 -19.59 -0.94 23.63
N ASP A 175 -19.50 -2.22 23.28
CA ASP A 175 -18.25 -2.79 22.74
C ASP A 175 -18.08 -2.31 21.30
N ALA A 176 -17.53 -1.11 21.18
CA ALA A 176 -17.38 -0.44 19.90
C ALA A 176 -15.96 0.10 19.72
N GLN A 177 -15.35 -0.23 18.58
CA GLN A 177 -14.11 0.38 18.12
C GLN A 177 -14.42 1.26 16.91
N VAL A 178 -13.83 2.46 16.85
CA VAL A 178 -14.08 3.43 15.77
C VAL A 178 -12.74 3.92 15.22
N TRP A 179 -12.57 3.86 13.90
CA TRP A 179 -11.38 4.29 13.16
C TRP A 179 -11.70 5.33 12.07
#